data_93ae96f687fe6bf7d3cbce1c55faf02d
#
_entry.id   93ae96f687fe6bf7d3cbce1c55faf02d
#
_cell.length_a   1.000
_cell.length_b   1.000
_cell.length_c   1.000
_cell.angle_alpha   90.00
_cell.angle_beta   90.00
_cell.angle_gamma   90.00
#
_symmetry.space_group_name_H-M   'P 1'
#
loop_
_entity.id
_entity.type
_entity.pdbx_description
1 polymer ?
#
loop_
_entity_poly.entity_id
_entity_poly.type
_entity_poly.pdbx_seq_one_letter_code
_entity_poly.pdbx_strand_id
1 'polypeptide(L)'
;MKTKAFRLFIALLVIQTFLFAQSEGMVFIKGSRYIPLYGRDSTVVEVKDFEIDVYPITNAEYENFVKKYPKWQKSKVIKLFADTSYLSNWKNDLELKASEKPNSPITYISWFAAKDYCECQGKRLPTVDEWEYVAMADETTKDARKKPSYNKQILAWYEAPRFNENTIGEHQKNAWDVHDLHGLVWEWTLDFNSVLITGESRKDVDKDSNLFCGSAAVNATDLMNYAAFMRYAIRGSLKAKYSMKNLGFRCAKDINLK
;
A
#
# COMPACT_ATOMS: atom_id res chain seq x y z
N MET A 1 11.58 65.21 41.71
CA MET A 1 11.74 63.74 41.71
C MET A 1 11.04 63.18 40.46
N LYS A 2 11.84 62.70 39.52
CA LYS A 2 11.31 62.18 38.20
C LYS A 2 11.26 60.67 38.23
N THR A 3 10.05 60.12 38.23
CA THR A 3 9.83 58.67 38.14
C THR A 3 9.93 58.22 36.69
N LYS A 4 10.93 57.39 36.37
CA LYS A 4 11.08 56.73 35.07
C LYS A 4 10.18 55.52 34.96
N ALA A 5 9.21 55.59 34.07
CA ALA A 5 8.39 54.45 33.72
C ALA A 5 9.18 53.48 32.84
N PHE A 6 9.38 52.26 33.33
CA PHE A 6 10.04 51.17 32.62
C PHE A 6 8.98 50.46 31.76
N ARG A 7 8.99 50.66 30.46
CA ARG A 7 8.10 49.94 29.53
C ARG A 7 8.72 48.60 29.20
N LEU A 8 8.13 47.54 29.74
CA LEU A 8 8.45 46.16 29.42
C LEU A 8 7.80 45.81 28.07
N PHE A 9 8.61 45.67 27.01
CA PHE A 9 8.17 45.14 25.71
C PHE A 9 8.13 43.61 25.83
N ILE A 10 6.95 43.01 25.97
CA ILE A 10 6.75 41.58 25.82
C ILE A 10 6.61 41.32 24.34
N ALA A 11 7.66 40.79 23.71
CA ALA A 11 7.59 40.24 22.36
C ALA A 11 6.82 38.91 22.41
N LEU A 12 5.59 38.93 21.99
CA LEU A 12 4.78 37.70 21.78
C LEU A 12 5.32 37.00 20.54
N LEU A 13 6.15 35.96 20.76
CA LEU A 13 6.59 35.07 19.71
C LEU A 13 5.38 34.15 19.34
N VAL A 14 4.66 34.53 18.28
CA VAL A 14 3.60 33.66 17.72
C VAL A 14 4.31 32.54 16.97
N ILE A 15 4.50 31.42 17.65
CA ILE A 15 4.90 30.17 16.99
C ILE A 15 3.67 29.69 16.22
N GLN A 16 3.63 29.95 14.92
CA GLN A 16 2.66 29.32 14.03
C GLN A 16 3.05 27.83 13.89
N THR A 17 2.52 27.00 14.76
CA THR A 17 2.48 25.56 14.53
C THR A 17 1.53 25.31 13.37
N PHE A 18 2.07 25.00 12.21
CA PHE A 18 1.29 24.43 11.12
C PHE A 18 0.78 23.06 11.59
N LEU A 19 -0.41 23.03 12.18
CA LEU A 19 -1.17 21.79 12.33
C LEU A 19 -1.63 21.40 10.91
N PHE A 20 -0.89 20.50 10.29
CA PHE A 20 -1.45 19.75 9.18
C PHE A 20 -2.64 18.95 9.74
N ALA A 21 -3.85 19.26 9.30
CA ALA A 21 -5.00 18.43 9.62
C ALA A 21 -4.80 17.06 8.95
N GLN A 22 -4.37 16.10 9.76
CA GLN A 22 -4.23 14.71 9.31
C GLN A 22 -5.60 14.20 8.89
N SER A 23 -5.70 13.56 7.73
CA SER A 23 -6.94 12.95 7.27
C SER A 23 -7.31 11.80 8.22
N GLU A 24 -8.59 11.68 8.56
CA GLU A 24 -9.05 10.61 9.45
C GLU A 24 -8.69 9.24 8.87
N GLY A 25 -8.07 8.39 9.71
CA GLY A 25 -7.62 7.04 9.31
C GLY A 25 -6.35 7.00 8.47
N MET A 26 -5.65 8.14 8.27
CA MET A 26 -4.37 8.20 7.57
C MET A 26 -3.24 8.66 8.49
N VAL A 27 -2.00 8.33 8.10
CA VAL A 27 -0.78 8.82 8.76
C VAL A 27 0.09 9.57 7.78
N PHE A 28 0.77 10.61 8.28
CA PHE A 28 1.74 11.39 7.53
C PHE A 28 3.05 10.61 7.39
N ILE A 29 3.54 10.49 6.18
CA ILE A 29 4.83 9.89 5.84
C ILE A 29 5.78 11.00 5.39
N LYS A 30 6.82 11.23 6.16
CA LYS A 30 7.91 12.12 5.76
C LYS A 30 8.72 11.42 4.68
N GLY A 31 8.66 11.93 3.48
CA GLY A 31 9.40 11.41 2.35
C GLY A 31 10.92 11.60 2.50
N SER A 32 11.68 10.78 1.81
CA SER A 32 13.14 10.84 1.75
C SER A 32 13.66 10.03 0.56
N ARG A 33 14.97 9.92 0.46
CA ARG A 33 15.65 9.09 -0.54
C ARG A 33 15.85 7.69 0.01
N TYR A 34 15.63 6.68 -0.84
CA TYR A 34 15.92 5.28 -0.53
C TYR A 34 16.39 4.53 -1.77
N ILE A 35 16.99 3.37 -1.58
CA ILE A 35 17.36 2.48 -2.67
C ILE A 35 16.40 1.29 -2.60
N PRO A 36 15.55 1.06 -3.62
CA PRO A 36 14.71 -0.13 -3.72
C PRO A 36 15.57 -1.40 -3.70
N LEU A 37 15.08 -2.47 -3.07
CA LEU A 37 15.79 -3.76 -3.04
C LEU A 37 15.75 -4.46 -4.39
N TYR A 38 14.80 -4.12 -5.24
CA TYR A 38 14.55 -4.78 -6.51
C TYR A 38 14.01 -3.80 -7.55
N GLY A 39 14.22 -4.13 -8.83
CA GLY A 39 13.58 -3.43 -9.97
C GLY A 39 14.28 -2.17 -10.46
N ARG A 40 15.34 -1.67 -9.81
CA ARG A 40 16.08 -0.45 -10.22
C ARG A 40 17.55 -0.51 -9.81
N ASP A 41 18.38 -1.24 -10.45
CA ASP A 41 19.86 -1.34 -10.36
C ASP A 41 20.53 -0.37 -9.36
N SER A 42 20.19 -0.45 -8.08
CA SER A 42 20.68 0.42 -6.99
C SER A 42 20.43 1.93 -7.19
N THR A 43 19.53 2.33 -8.09
CA THR A 43 19.19 3.74 -8.31
C THR A 43 18.46 4.31 -7.10
N VAL A 44 18.95 5.46 -6.61
CA VAL A 44 18.30 6.20 -5.53
C VAL A 44 16.97 6.77 -6.01
N VAL A 45 15.90 6.48 -5.29
CA VAL A 45 14.56 7.00 -5.54
C VAL A 45 14.24 8.05 -4.48
N GLU A 46 13.60 9.14 -4.89
CA GLU A 46 13.07 10.18 -4.01
C GLU A 46 11.56 9.97 -3.84
N VAL A 47 11.15 9.73 -2.60
CA VAL A 47 9.74 9.70 -2.19
C VAL A 47 9.40 11.05 -1.58
N LYS A 48 8.34 11.69 -2.07
CA LYS A 48 7.83 12.97 -1.52
C LYS A 48 7.05 12.73 -0.24
N ASP A 49 6.74 13.80 0.49
CA ASP A 49 5.84 13.76 1.64
C ASP A 49 4.42 13.39 1.15
N PHE A 50 3.75 12.46 1.87
CA PHE A 50 2.39 12.01 1.55
C PHE A 50 1.68 11.47 2.80
N GLU A 51 0.38 11.24 2.70
CA GLU A 51 -0.39 10.48 3.69
C GLU A 51 -0.75 9.10 3.12
N ILE A 52 -0.84 8.10 4.00
CA ILE A 52 -1.27 6.74 3.64
C ILE A 52 -2.28 6.23 4.64
N ASP A 53 -3.26 5.43 4.20
CA ASP A 53 -4.19 4.76 5.10
C ASP A 53 -3.46 3.85 6.08
N VAL A 54 -3.84 3.92 7.36
CA VAL A 54 -3.28 3.10 8.45
C VAL A 54 -3.53 1.61 8.17
N TYR A 55 -4.71 1.28 7.64
CA TYR A 55 -5.15 -0.08 7.33
C TYR A 55 -5.49 -0.24 5.84
N PRO A 56 -5.49 -1.46 5.32
CA PRO A 56 -6.11 -1.73 4.03
C PRO A 56 -7.63 -1.50 4.12
N ILE A 57 -8.24 -1.17 2.99
CA ILE A 57 -9.70 -0.93 2.90
C ILE A 57 -10.46 -2.21 3.24
N THR A 58 -11.48 -2.07 4.08
CA THR A 58 -12.31 -3.17 4.59
C THR A 58 -13.51 -3.50 3.69
N ASN A 59 -14.09 -4.67 3.88
CA ASN A 59 -15.35 -5.05 3.26
C ASN A 59 -16.47 -4.06 3.57
N ALA A 60 -16.58 -3.58 4.82
CA ALA A 60 -17.61 -2.63 5.24
C ALA A 60 -17.48 -1.27 4.53
N GLU A 61 -16.25 -0.75 4.41
CA GLU A 61 -15.99 0.50 3.70
C GLU A 61 -16.32 0.36 2.21
N TYR A 62 -15.94 -0.77 1.62
CA TYR A 62 -16.21 -1.03 0.21
C TYR A 62 -17.70 -1.27 -0.07
N GLU A 63 -18.45 -1.88 0.87
CA GLU A 63 -19.91 -2.01 0.79
C GLU A 63 -20.58 -0.63 0.71
N ASN A 64 -20.15 0.31 1.54
CA ASN A 64 -20.63 1.69 1.49
C ASN A 64 -20.32 2.36 0.15
N PHE A 65 -19.15 2.10 -0.40
CA PHE A 65 -18.76 2.59 -1.72
C PHE A 65 -19.67 2.05 -2.84
N VAL A 66 -19.91 0.74 -2.93
CA VAL A 66 -20.75 0.18 -4.00
C VAL A 66 -22.23 0.53 -3.85
N LYS A 67 -22.69 0.86 -2.63
CA LYS A 67 -24.02 1.45 -2.40
C LYS A 67 -24.12 2.83 -3.05
N LYS A 68 -23.09 3.67 -2.87
CA LYS A 68 -23.03 5.03 -3.41
C LYS A 68 -22.74 5.07 -4.90
N TYR A 69 -21.94 4.12 -5.39
CA TYR A 69 -21.49 4.02 -6.78
C TYR A 69 -21.86 2.66 -7.40
N PRO A 70 -23.14 2.46 -7.79
CA PRO A 70 -23.65 1.17 -8.25
C PRO A 70 -22.96 0.57 -9.48
N LYS A 71 -22.21 1.37 -10.26
CA LYS A 71 -21.40 0.87 -11.39
C LYS A 71 -20.35 -0.18 -10.96
N TRP A 72 -19.96 -0.17 -9.67
CA TRP A 72 -19.01 -1.10 -9.07
C TRP A 72 -19.68 -2.27 -8.32
N GLN A 73 -20.99 -2.43 -8.41
CA GLN A 73 -21.68 -3.60 -7.89
C GLN A 73 -21.28 -4.84 -8.71
N LYS A 74 -21.22 -5.99 -8.06
CA LYS A 74 -20.82 -7.28 -8.66
C LYS A 74 -21.58 -7.60 -9.95
N SER A 75 -22.89 -7.35 -9.99
CA SER A 75 -23.74 -7.63 -11.15
C SER A 75 -23.65 -6.57 -12.25
N LYS A 76 -23.09 -5.38 -11.98
CA LYS A 76 -23.11 -4.21 -12.87
C LYS A 76 -21.74 -3.83 -13.43
N VAL A 77 -20.65 -4.32 -12.81
CA VAL A 77 -19.31 -3.97 -13.27
C VAL A 77 -19.10 -4.44 -14.72
N ILE A 78 -18.52 -3.55 -15.53
CA ILE A 78 -18.24 -3.83 -16.93
C ILE A 78 -17.02 -4.76 -17.03
N LYS A 79 -17.09 -5.82 -17.85
CA LYS A 79 -16.04 -6.82 -18.05
C LYS A 79 -14.69 -6.27 -18.53
N LEU A 80 -14.67 -5.04 -19.04
CA LEU A 80 -13.44 -4.30 -19.38
C LEU A 80 -12.64 -3.94 -18.12
N PHE A 81 -13.35 -3.60 -17.03
CA PHE A 81 -12.76 -3.10 -15.80
C PHE A 81 -12.57 -4.15 -14.70
N ALA A 82 -13.21 -5.30 -14.81
CA ALA A 82 -13.05 -6.40 -13.86
C ALA A 82 -13.27 -7.75 -14.54
N ASP A 83 -12.59 -8.78 -14.09
CA ASP A 83 -12.78 -10.15 -14.54
C ASP A 83 -13.96 -10.82 -13.82
N THR A 84 -14.20 -12.10 -14.14
CA THR A 84 -15.32 -12.86 -13.57
C THR A 84 -15.17 -13.17 -12.08
N SER A 85 -14.00 -12.98 -11.52
CA SER A 85 -13.72 -13.22 -10.10
C SER A 85 -14.04 -12.00 -9.21
N TYR A 86 -14.39 -10.86 -9.81
CA TYR A 86 -14.70 -9.63 -9.09
C TYR A 86 -15.80 -9.84 -8.05
N LEU A 87 -15.52 -9.48 -6.79
CA LEU A 87 -16.41 -9.68 -5.63
C LEU A 87 -16.95 -11.11 -5.51
N SER A 88 -16.20 -12.13 -5.95
CA SER A 88 -16.65 -13.53 -5.90
C SER A 88 -16.83 -14.06 -4.48
N ASN A 89 -16.20 -13.43 -3.48
CA ASN A 89 -16.40 -13.69 -2.06
C ASN A 89 -17.65 -12.99 -1.48
N TRP A 90 -18.35 -12.15 -2.26
CA TRP A 90 -19.64 -11.60 -1.87
C TRP A 90 -20.80 -12.48 -2.39
N LYS A 91 -21.88 -12.57 -1.62
CA LYS A 91 -23.08 -13.33 -1.96
C LYS A 91 -23.82 -12.68 -3.13
N ASN A 92 -24.02 -11.36 -3.04
CA ASN A 92 -24.64 -10.53 -4.06
C ASN A 92 -23.99 -9.12 -4.09
N ASP A 93 -24.66 -8.13 -4.67
CA ASP A 93 -24.15 -6.77 -4.85
C ASP A 93 -23.85 -6.02 -3.55
N LEU A 94 -24.53 -6.35 -2.46
CA LEU A 94 -24.50 -5.61 -1.20
C LEU A 94 -24.39 -6.51 0.03
N GLU A 95 -24.15 -7.80 -0.14
CA GLU A 95 -24.15 -8.76 0.95
C GLU A 95 -22.90 -9.65 0.87
N LEU A 96 -22.16 -9.70 1.96
CA LEU A 96 -21.00 -10.57 2.13
C LEU A 96 -21.45 -12.04 2.25
N LYS A 97 -20.62 -13.00 1.81
CA LYS A 97 -20.80 -14.38 2.21
C LYS A 97 -20.56 -14.54 3.71
N ALA A 98 -21.17 -15.57 4.31
CA ALA A 98 -21.03 -15.86 5.74
C ALA A 98 -19.58 -16.11 6.20
N SER A 99 -18.68 -16.46 5.28
CA SER A 99 -17.24 -16.62 5.53
C SER A 99 -16.47 -15.31 5.59
N GLU A 100 -17.08 -14.20 5.22
CA GLU A 100 -16.42 -12.89 5.16
C GLU A 100 -16.84 -12.02 6.33
N LYS A 101 -15.88 -11.29 6.91
CA LYS A 101 -16.16 -10.35 8.00
C LYS A 101 -16.16 -8.90 7.48
N PRO A 102 -16.99 -8.01 8.04
CA PRO A 102 -16.99 -6.59 7.67
C PRO A 102 -15.63 -5.91 7.82
N ASN A 103 -14.87 -6.28 8.86
CA ASN A 103 -13.54 -5.70 9.18
C ASN A 103 -12.37 -6.45 8.54
N SER A 104 -12.63 -7.46 7.70
CA SER A 104 -11.57 -8.05 6.89
C SER A 104 -11.26 -7.17 5.68
N PRO A 105 -10.02 -7.19 5.17
CA PRO A 105 -9.68 -6.45 3.96
C PRO A 105 -10.57 -6.85 2.80
N ILE A 106 -11.01 -5.87 2.02
CA ILE A 106 -11.65 -6.16 0.74
C ILE A 106 -10.66 -6.85 -0.19
N THR A 107 -11.12 -7.92 -0.84
CA THR A 107 -10.35 -8.66 -1.85
C THR A 107 -11.21 -8.94 -3.07
N TYR A 108 -10.66 -9.63 -4.06
CA TYR A 108 -11.32 -9.83 -5.35
C TYR A 108 -11.71 -8.51 -6.02
N ILE A 109 -10.84 -7.51 -5.90
CA ILE A 109 -11.01 -6.16 -6.45
C ILE A 109 -10.04 -5.94 -7.59
N SER A 110 -10.51 -5.37 -8.70
CA SER A 110 -9.67 -4.95 -9.81
C SER A 110 -8.93 -3.63 -9.48
N TRP A 111 -7.83 -3.38 -10.18
CA TRP A 111 -7.11 -2.11 -10.07
C TRP A 111 -7.99 -0.90 -10.39
N PHE A 112 -8.86 -1.03 -11.41
CA PHE A 112 -9.77 0.05 -11.79
C PHE A 112 -10.74 0.40 -10.67
N ALA A 113 -11.29 -0.61 -9.99
CA ALA A 113 -12.21 -0.41 -8.87
C ALA A 113 -11.50 0.17 -7.64
N ALA A 114 -10.30 -0.33 -7.32
CA ALA A 114 -9.47 0.19 -6.24
C ALA A 114 -9.08 1.66 -6.47
N LYS A 115 -8.66 2.00 -7.70
CA LYS A 115 -8.33 3.35 -8.09
C LYS A 115 -9.53 4.30 -7.95
N ASP A 116 -10.68 3.94 -8.53
CA ASP A 116 -11.90 4.77 -8.48
C ASP A 116 -12.40 4.95 -7.02
N TYR A 117 -12.28 3.92 -6.18
CA TYR A 117 -12.56 4.03 -4.75
C TYR A 117 -11.73 5.14 -4.10
N CYS A 118 -10.40 5.10 -4.26
CA CYS A 118 -9.52 6.10 -3.66
C CYS A 118 -9.82 7.51 -4.23
N GLU A 119 -10.03 7.64 -5.53
CA GLU A 119 -10.34 8.93 -6.18
C GLU A 119 -11.68 9.53 -5.67
N CYS A 120 -12.69 8.68 -5.47
CA CYS A 120 -13.96 9.11 -4.88
C CYS A 120 -13.85 9.60 -3.43
N GLN A 121 -12.76 9.27 -2.75
CA GLN A 121 -12.43 9.74 -1.39
C GLN A 121 -11.46 10.95 -1.41
N GLY A 122 -11.13 11.50 -2.57
CA GLY A 122 -10.12 12.55 -2.70
C GLY A 122 -8.70 12.05 -2.41
N LYS A 123 -8.47 10.76 -2.61
CA LYS A 123 -7.21 10.04 -2.41
C LYS A 123 -6.76 9.42 -3.74
N ARG A 124 -5.67 8.67 -3.72
CA ARG A 124 -5.18 7.83 -4.82
C ARG A 124 -4.62 6.52 -4.30
N LEU A 125 -4.33 5.58 -5.17
CA LEU A 125 -3.48 4.44 -4.78
C LEU A 125 -2.05 4.94 -4.48
N PRO A 126 -1.32 4.31 -3.54
CA PRO A 126 0.12 4.56 -3.36
C PRO A 126 0.88 4.10 -4.61
N THR A 127 1.98 4.75 -4.93
CA THR A 127 2.94 4.22 -5.92
C THR A 127 3.67 3.00 -5.34
N VAL A 128 4.34 2.22 -6.20
CA VAL A 128 5.22 1.12 -5.74
C VAL A 128 6.28 1.64 -4.80
N ASP A 129 6.92 2.76 -5.16
CA ASP A 129 7.99 3.35 -4.36
C ASP A 129 7.49 3.85 -2.98
N GLU A 130 6.31 4.47 -2.92
CA GLU A 130 5.70 4.90 -1.65
C GLU A 130 5.35 3.70 -0.77
N TRP A 131 4.75 2.66 -1.35
CA TRP A 131 4.40 1.45 -0.63
C TRP A 131 5.64 0.74 -0.09
N GLU A 132 6.67 0.50 -0.92
CA GLU A 132 7.92 -0.14 -0.51
C GLU A 132 8.68 0.69 0.53
N TYR A 133 8.66 2.03 0.42
CA TYR A 133 9.28 2.93 1.37
C TYR A 133 8.67 2.81 2.78
N VAL A 134 7.35 2.70 2.89
CA VAL A 134 6.68 2.49 4.18
C VAL A 134 6.85 1.05 4.66
N ALA A 135 6.82 0.08 3.74
CA ALA A 135 6.91 -1.34 4.03
C ALA A 135 8.30 -1.82 4.47
N MET A 136 9.37 -1.04 4.30
CA MET A 136 10.69 -1.41 4.80
C MET A 136 10.87 -1.19 6.33
N ALA A 137 9.86 -0.63 7.01
CA ALA A 137 9.88 -0.36 8.43
C ALA A 137 9.41 -1.57 9.26
N ASP A 138 10.07 -1.83 10.39
CA ASP A 138 9.53 -2.66 11.49
C ASP A 138 8.88 -1.78 12.57
N GLU A 139 8.54 -2.35 13.72
CA GLU A 139 7.87 -1.63 14.81
C GLU A 139 8.72 -0.49 15.39
N THR A 140 10.03 -0.52 15.20
CA THR A 140 10.98 0.39 15.87
C THR A 140 11.86 1.19 14.92
N THR A 141 12.00 0.75 13.69
CA THR A 141 12.98 1.31 12.74
C THR A 141 12.33 1.52 11.39
N LYS A 142 12.51 2.69 10.79
CA LYS A 142 11.95 3.04 9.47
C LYS A 142 12.61 2.31 8.30
N ASP A 143 13.82 1.79 8.47
CA ASP A 143 14.46 0.87 7.53
C ASP A 143 15.04 -0.32 8.31
N ALA A 144 14.28 -1.40 8.32
CA ALA A 144 14.62 -2.65 9.00
C ALA A 144 15.22 -3.71 8.07
N ARG A 145 15.43 -3.41 6.80
CA ARG A 145 15.83 -4.38 5.77
C ARG A 145 17.14 -5.12 6.06
N LYS A 146 18.01 -4.54 6.88
CA LYS A 146 19.26 -5.17 7.31
C LYS A 146 19.10 -6.09 8.54
N LYS A 147 17.92 -6.13 9.16
CA LYS A 147 17.66 -6.95 10.34
C LYS A 147 17.24 -8.37 9.93
N PRO A 148 17.99 -9.43 10.29
CA PRO A 148 17.60 -10.82 9.97
C PRO A 148 16.23 -11.20 10.54
N SER A 149 15.87 -10.67 11.73
CA SER A 149 14.57 -10.90 12.36
C SER A 149 13.40 -10.39 11.52
N TYR A 150 13.53 -9.19 10.95
CA TYR A 150 12.52 -8.59 10.07
C TYR A 150 12.27 -9.45 8.83
N ASN A 151 13.34 -9.91 8.20
CA ASN A 151 13.27 -10.75 7.01
C ASN A 151 12.60 -12.08 7.28
N LYS A 152 13.02 -12.74 8.37
CA LYS A 152 12.44 -13.99 8.82
C LYS A 152 10.95 -13.86 9.10
N GLN A 153 10.53 -12.75 9.73
CA GLN A 153 9.13 -12.49 10.03
C GLN A 153 8.29 -12.29 8.77
N ILE A 154 8.76 -11.50 7.79
CA ILE A 154 8.04 -11.30 6.52
C ILE A 154 7.87 -12.62 5.77
N LEU A 155 8.94 -13.44 5.69
CA LEU A 155 8.85 -14.74 5.03
C LEU A 155 7.87 -15.67 5.73
N ALA A 156 7.90 -15.72 7.07
CA ALA A 156 6.93 -16.50 7.84
C ALA A 156 5.48 -16.05 7.58
N TRP A 157 5.23 -14.75 7.43
CA TRP A 157 3.90 -14.25 7.04
C TRP A 157 3.52 -14.64 5.62
N TYR A 158 4.46 -14.70 4.68
CA TYR A 158 4.19 -15.10 3.30
C TYR A 158 3.91 -16.61 3.17
N GLU A 159 4.52 -17.42 4.03
CA GLU A 159 4.33 -18.87 4.11
C GLU A 159 3.07 -19.26 4.90
N ALA A 160 2.60 -18.39 5.80
CA ALA A 160 1.44 -18.66 6.62
C ALA A 160 0.16 -18.84 5.77
N PRO A 161 -0.71 -19.81 6.12
CA PRO A 161 -1.99 -19.96 5.50
C PRO A 161 -2.82 -18.67 5.64
N ARG A 162 -3.35 -18.14 4.54
CA ARG A 162 -4.19 -16.95 4.55
C ARG A 162 -5.65 -17.34 4.64
N PHE A 163 -6.30 -16.97 5.73
CA PHE A 163 -7.71 -17.18 5.96
C PHE A 163 -8.47 -15.89 5.62
N ASN A 164 -9.66 -16.00 5.02
CA ASN A 164 -10.53 -14.85 4.74
C ASN A 164 -11.08 -14.21 6.03
N GLU A 165 -10.82 -14.84 7.18
CA GLU A 165 -11.33 -14.41 8.48
C GLU A 165 -10.44 -13.40 9.19
N ASN A 166 -9.22 -13.16 8.69
CA ASN A 166 -8.29 -12.24 9.33
C ASN A 166 -8.83 -10.81 9.19
N THR A 167 -8.88 -10.10 10.31
CA THR A 167 -9.33 -8.70 10.36
C THR A 167 -8.14 -7.76 10.28
N ILE A 168 -8.40 -6.50 9.95
CA ILE A 168 -7.35 -5.46 9.96
C ILE A 168 -6.84 -5.22 11.38
N GLY A 169 -5.58 -4.82 11.52
CA GLY A 169 -4.98 -4.43 12.81
C GLY A 169 -4.57 -5.59 13.71
N GLU A 170 -4.56 -6.82 13.23
CA GLU A 170 -4.09 -7.98 14.01
C GLU A 170 -2.57 -7.98 14.18
N HIS A 171 -1.83 -7.43 13.24
CA HIS A 171 -0.38 -7.27 13.33
C HIS A 171 -0.02 -5.92 13.96
N GLN A 172 1.14 -5.88 14.60
CA GLN A 172 1.65 -4.63 15.17
C GLN A 172 1.92 -3.60 14.07
N LYS A 173 1.72 -2.33 14.40
CA LYS A 173 2.05 -1.21 13.51
C LYS A 173 3.56 -1.08 13.36
N ASN A 174 3.99 -0.62 12.20
CA ASN A 174 5.39 -0.30 11.97
C ASN A 174 5.76 1.10 12.52
N ALA A 175 7.03 1.50 12.39
CA ALA A 175 7.55 2.79 12.85
C ALA A 175 6.95 4.02 12.13
N TRP A 176 6.04 3.83 11.20
CA TRP A 176 5.22 4.86 10.57
C TRP A 176 3.76 4.85 11.06
N ASP A 177 3.44 4.05 12.07
CA ASP A 177 2.07 3.81 12.56
C ASP A 177 1.14 3.16 11.51
N VAL A 178 1.67 2.43 10.55
CA VAL A 178 0.92 1.70 9.52
C VAL A 178 0.87 0.22 9.85
N HIS A 179 -0.32 -0.39 9.74
CA HIS A 179 -0.57 -1.80 10.00
C HIS A 179 -0.65 -2.64 8.72
N ASP A 180 -0.40 -3.94 8.86
CA ASP A 180 -0.77 -4.99 7.90
C ASP A 180 -0.20 -4.83 6.48
N LEU A 181 0.93 -4.12 6.30
CA LEU A 181 1.59 -4.02 4.99
C LEU A 181 2.10 -5.38 4.50
N HIS A 182 2.50 -6.25 5.43
CA HIS A 182 2.91 -7.61 5.15
C HIS A 182 1.97 -8.61 5.82
N GLY A 183 1.76 -9.76 5.18
CA GLY A 183 1.10 -10.91 5.82
C GLY A 183 -0.41 -10.98 5.66
N LEU A 184 -1.14 -9.88 5.51
CA LEU A 184 -2.60 -9.91 5.44
C LEU A 184 -3.10 -10.09 4.00
N VAL A 185 -2.89 -9.12 3.13
CA VAL A 185 -3.22 -9.19 1.69
C VAL A 185 -2.11 -8.57 0.85
N TRP A 186 -2.02 -8.94 -0.43
CA TRP A 186 -1.31 -8.15 -1.43
C TRP A 186 -2.10 -6.88 -1.69
N GLU A 187 -1.42 -5.80 -2.08
CA GLU A 187 -2.07 -4.52 -2.30
C GLU A 187 -1.78 -3.95 -3.68
N TRP A 188 -2.83 -3.45 -4.32
CA TRP A 188 -2.72 -2.68 -5.55
C TRP A 188 -1.93 -1.39 -5.32
N THR A 189 -1.05 -1.08 -6.24
CA THR A 189 -0.35 0.21 -6.34
C THR A 189 -0.72 0.92 -7.63
N LEU A 190 -0.54 2.24 -7.67
CA LEU A 190 -0.93 3.07 -8.81
C LEU A 190 -0.25 2.63 -10.11
N ASP A 191 1.03 2.32 -10.00
CA ASP A 191 1.96 1.97 -11.07
C ASP A 191 2.45 0.52 -10.95
N PHE A 192 1.57 -0.41 -10.56
CA PHE A 192 1.89 -1.82 -10.31
C PHE A 192 2.69 -2.50 -11.42
N ASN A 193 2.54 -2.04 -12.67
CA ASN A 193 3.22 -2.56 -13.86
C ASN A 193 4.51 -1.80 -14.23
N SER A 194 4.94 -0.81 -13.45
CA SER A 194 6.15 -0.02 -13.73
C SER A 194 7.42 -0.87 -13.70
N VAL A 195 7.40 -2.00 -13.01
CA VAL A 195 8.49 -2.97 -12.93
C VAL A 195 8.86 -3.55 -14.32
N LEU A 196 7.91 -3.55 -15.26
CA LEU A 196 8.12 -4.08 -16.63
C LEU A 196 8.74 -3.06 -17.59
N ILE A 197 8.85 -1.78 -17.18
CA ILE A 197 9.20 -0.67 -18.09
C ILE A 197 10.65 -0.18 -17.90
N THR A 198 11.48 -0.84 -17.12
CA THR A 198 12.90 -0.49 -17.11
C THR A 198 13.49 -0.84 -18.48
N GLY A 199 13.88 0.20 -19.22
CA GLY A 199 14.08 0.25 -20.65
C GLY A 199 15.12 -0.66 -21.31
N GLU A 200 15.56 -1.74 -20.68
CA GLU A 200 16.45 -2.75 -21.25
C GLU A 200 15.76 -4.06 -21.67
N SER A 201 14.50 -4.25 -21.33
CA SER A 201 13.75 -5.47 -21.64
C SER A 201 13.50 -5.74 -23.12
N ARG A 202 13.90 -4.84 -24.02
CA ARG A 202 13.83 -5.08 -25.48
C ARG A 202 15.07 -5.79 -26.06
N LYS A 203 16.14 -5.93 -25.28
CA LYS A 203 17.38 -6.60 -25.75
C LYS A 203 17.67 -7.96 -25.10
N ASP A 204 17.02 -8.28 -23.97
CA ASP A 204 17.29 -9.50 -23.21
C ASP A 204 16.00 -10.27 -22.89
N VAL A 205 15.26 -10.68 -23.94
CA VAL A 205 14.04 -11.50 -23.82
C VAL A 205 14.29 -12.80 -23.04
N ASP A 206 15.52 -13.31 -23.01
CA ASP A 206 15.85 -14.57 -22.32
C ASP A 206 16.17 -14.40 -20.82
N LYS A 207 16.60 -13.21 -20.36
CA LYS A 207 16.90 -12.99 -18.93
C LYS A 207 15.63 -12.68 -18.12
N ASP A 208 14.69 -11.94 -18.69
CA ASP A 208 13.44 -11.59 -18.01
C ASP A 208 12.51 -12.79 -17.84
N SER A 209 12.51 -13.76 -18.76
CA SER A 209 11.73 -15.00 -18.63
C SER A 209 12.14 -15.81 -17.40
N ASN A 210 13.43 -15.80 -17.04
CA ASN A 210 13.94 -16.50 -15.87
C ASN A 210 13.58 -15.78 -14.55
N LEU A 211 13.44 -14.47 -14.55
CA LEU A 211 12.98 -13.69 -13.40
C LEU A 211 11.52 -13.98 -13.02
N PHE A 212 10.66 -14.19 -14.01
CA PHE A 212 9.24 -14.46 -13.80
C PHE A 212 8.88 -15.94 -13.66
N CYS A 213 9.79 -16.85 -13.99
CA CYS A 213 9.56 -18.29 -13.93
C CYS A 213 9.98 -18.96 -12.62
N GLY A 214 10.22 -18.21 -11.54
CA GLY A 214 10.54 -18.78 -10.22
C GLY A 214 11.96 -19.39 -10.10
N SER A 215 12.70 -19.56 -11.22
CA SER A 215 14.05 -20.14 -11.21
C SER A 215 15.10 -19.21 -10.60
N ALA A 216 14.89 -17.89 -10.64
CA ALA A 216 15.73 -16.92 -9.96
C ALA A 216 15.63 -16.99 -8.41
N ALA A 217 14.53 -17.49 -7.90
CA ALA A 217 14.30 -17.65 -6.46
C ALA A 217 15.09 -18.82 -5.85
N VAL A 218 15.42 -19.83 -6.65
CA VAL A 218 16.13 -21.04 -6.18
C VAL A 218 17.56 -20.73 -5.75
N ASN A 219 18.14 -19.62 -6.21
CA ASN A 219 19.50 -19.18 -5.88
C ASN A 219 19.54 -17.86 -5.08
N ALA A 220 18.41 -17.42 -4.53
CA ALA A 220 18.38 -16.22 -3.67
C ALA A 220 19.15 -16.51 -2.38
N THR A 221 20.39 -16.06 -2.31
CA THR A 221 21.25 -16.16 -1.12
C THR A 221 20.86 -15.15 -0.05
N ASP A 222 20.07 -14.13 -0.44
CA ASP A 222 19.56 -13.09 0.44
C ASP A 222 18.02 -13.21 0.57
N LEU A 223 17.57 -13.63 1.75
CA LEU A 223 16.15 -13.81 2.07
C LEU A 223 15.34 -12.51 1.95
N MET A 224 15.97 -11.35 2.10
CA MET A 224 15.30 -10.05 1.87
C MET A 224 15.01 -9.80 0.41
N ASN A 225 15.98 -10.07 -0.44
CA ASN A 225 15.78 -9.95 -1.87
C ASN A 225 14.68 -10.92 -2.33
N TYR A 226 14.55 -12.09 -1.68
CA TYR A 226 13.48 -13.03 -2.00
C TYR A 226 12.09 -12.48 -1.69
N ALA A 227 11.87 -11.88 -0.51
CA ALA A 227 10.58 -11.26 -0.18
C ALA A 227 10.25 -10.08 -1.09
N ALA A 228 11.23 -9.24 -1.40
CA ALA A 228 11.08 -8.17 -2.38
C ALA A 228 10.79 -8.73 -3.77
N PHE A 229 11.56 -9.73 -4.21
CA PHE A 229 11.34 -10.43 -5.48
C PHE A 229 9.88 -10.91 -5.61
N MET A 230 9.33 -11.56 -4.60
CA MET A 230 7.94 -12.04 -4.61
C MET A 230 6.93 -10.89 -4.79
N ARG A 231 7.14 -9.74 -4.13
CA ARG A 231 6.28 -8.56 -4.29
C ARG A 231 6.34 -8.00 -5.71
N TYR A 232 7.53 -7.86 -6.26
CA TYR A 232 7.70 -7.36 -7.62
C TYR A 232 7.20 -8.35 -8.67
N ALA A 233 7.48 -9.64 -8.51
CA ALA A 233 7.01 -10.69 -9.41
C ALA A 233 5.47 -10.75 -9.47
N ILE A 234 4.80 -10.66 -8.32
CA ILE A 234 3.34 -10.62 -8.28
C ILE A 234 2.81 -9.39 -9.03
N ARG A 235 3.34 -8.19 -8.74
CA ARG A 235 2.93 -6.96 -9.44
C ARG A 235 3.12 -7.08 -10.94
N GLY A 236 4.27 -7.58 -11.40
CA GLY A 236 4.56 -7.79 -12.81
C GLY A 236 3.66 -8.81 -13.50
N SER A 237 3.06 -9.74 -12.77
CA SER A 237 2.14 -10.75 -13.31
C SER A 237 0.68 -10.28 -13.42
N LEU A 238 0.33 -9.16 -12.77
CA LEU A 238 -1.04 -8.68 -12.69
C LEU A 238 -1.46 -7.96 -13.98
N LYS A 239 -2.74 -8.09 -14.30
CA LYS A 239 -3.44 -7.21 -15.26
C LYS A 239 -4.46 -6.39 -14.50
N ALA A 240 -4.67 -5.13 -14.90
CA ALA A 240 -5.53 -4.18 -14.18
C ALA A 240 -6.96 -4.69 -13.90
N LYS A 241 -7.49 -5.59 -14.71
CA LYS A 241 -8.82 -6.18 -14.52
C LYS A 241 -8.84 -7.42 -13.61
N TYR A 242 -7.68 -7.96 -13.20
CA TYR A 242 -7.63 -9.16 -12.36
C TYR A 242 -8.18 -8.88 -10.97
N SER A 243 -8.87 -9.88 -10.43
CA SER A 243 -9.50 -9.87 -9.12
C SER A 243 -9.14 -11.16 -8.40
N MET A 244 -8.32 -11.09 -7.34
CA MET A 244 -7.74 -12.26 -6.69
C MET A 244 -8.14 -12.33 -5.22
N LYS A 245 -8.20 -13.56 -4.68
CA LYS A 245 -8.58 -13.87 -3.30
C LYS A 245 -7.79 -13.11 -2.23
N ASN A 246 -6.54 -12.80 -2.50
CA ASN A 246 -5.59 -12.22 -1.55
C ASN A 246 -5.03 -10.88 -2.04
N LEU A 247 -5.75 -10.17 -2.90
CA LEU A 247 -5.35 -8.90 -3.46
C LEU A 247 -6.40 -7.84 -3.12
N GLY A 248 -6.03 -6.93 -2.24
CA GLY A 248 -6.79 -5.77 -1.80
C GLY A 248 -6.08 -4.46 -2.14
N PHE A 249 -6.29 -3.42 -1.33
CA PHE A 249 -5.61 -2.13 -1.50
C PHE A 249 -5.77 -1.25 -0.27
N ARG A 250 -4.95 -0.22 -0.20
CA ARG A 250 -5.12 0.97 0.65
C ARG A 250 -4.93 2.22 -0.19
N CYS A 251 -5.37 3.38 0.31
CA CYS A 251 -5.18 4.63 -0.40
C CYS A 251 -4.02 5.45 0.19
N ALA A 252 -3.49 6.33 -0.63
CA ALA A 252 -2.55 7.39 -0.29
C ALA A 252 -3.12 8.75 -0.68
N LYS A 253 -2.52 9.82 -0.21
CA LYS A 253 -2.93 11.18 -0.52
C LYS A 253 -1.74 12.11 -0.59
N ASP A 254 -1.72 12.96 -1.61
CA ASP A 254 -0.69 13.97 -1.74
C ASP A 254 -0.86 15.07 -0.70
N ILE A 255 0.25 15.56 -0.17
CA ILE A 255 0.25 16.75 0.67
C ILE A 255 0.15 17.96 -0.25
N ASN A 256 -1.00 18.62 -0.24
CA ASN A 256 -1.14 19.91 -0.91
C ASN A 256 -0.39 20.96 -0.09
N LEU A 257 0.84 21.25 -0.46
CA LEU A 257 1.54 22.44 0.01
C LEU A 257 0.79 23.65 -0.58
N LYS A 258 0.02 24.34 0.29
CA LYS A 258 -0.57 25.65 -0.05
C LYS A 258 0.50 26.72 -0.03
#